data_42a54a1ceddb0e394e45c787eaeb3816
#
_entry.id   42a54a1ceddb0e394e45c787eaeb3816
#
_cell.length_a   1.000
_cell.length_b   1.000
_cell.length_c   1.000
_cell.angle_alpha   90.00
_cell.angle_beta   90.00
_cell.angle_gamma   90.00
#
_symmetry.space_group_name_H-M   'P 1'
#
loop_
_entity.id
_entity.type
_entity.pdbx_description
1 polymer ?
#
loop_
_entity_poly.entity_id
_entity_poly.type
_entity_poly.pdbx_seq_one_letter_code
_entity_poly.pdbx_strand_id
1 'polypeptide(L)'
;MLNTEFPYFKTLRFIDNKKEGIAKSMRSTGELVINKYYWKNLKEEHKFYVLAHEEGHILYNTMDELKADAHASQRYFLSGFKLSESVKALGEHLDRKNPVHIARAWLQYQRALQYDFEKNNNVKAYRKNYGTAVTVIQKLKNYDTTNW
;
A
#
# COMPACT_ATOMS: atom_id res chain seq x y z
N MET A 1 -2.49 -20.32 -4.51
CA MET A 1 -3.03 -18.95 -4.49
C MET A 1 -1.96 -17.89 -4.78
N LEU A 2 -0.86 -17.83 -4.05
CA LEU A 2 0.22 -16.88 -4.35
C LEU A 2 0.81 -17.09 -5.74
N ASN A 3 1.01 -18.32 -6.17
CA ASN A 3 1.66 -18.63 -7.44
C ASN A 3 0.89 -18.15 -8.68
N THR A 4 -0.44 -18.02 -8.59
CA THR A 4 -1.27 -17.54 -9.69
C THR A 4 -1.45 -16.03 -9.67
N GLU A 5 -1.65 -15.44 -8.50
CA GLU A 5 -1.88 -14.01 -8.35
C GLU A 5 -0.58 -13.21 -8.23
N PHE A 6 0.44 -13.81 -7.62
CA PHE A 6 1.74 -13.18 -7.38
C PHE A 6 2.86 -14.10 -7.85
N PRO A 7 3.03 -14.29 -9.18
CA PRO A 7 3.95 -15.29 -9.74
C PRO A 7 5.43 -14.96 -9.53
N TYR A 8 5.75 -13.74 -9.13
CA TYR A 8 7.15 -13.31 -8.93
C TYR A 8 7.74 -13.76 -7.60
N PHE A 9 6.91 -14.16 -6.64
CA PHE A 9 7.41 -14.74 -5.40
C PHE A 9 7.80 -16.21 -5.63
N LYS A 10 9.05 -16.53 -5.33
CA LYS A 10 9.58 -17.88 -5.49
C LYS A 10 9.44 -18.71 -4.23
N THR A 11 9.56 -18.09 -3.07
CA THR A 11 9.46 -18.75 -1.77
C THR A 11 8.70 -17.87 -0.78
N LEU A 12 8.14 -18.51 0.24
CA LEU A 12 7.36 -17.85 1.27
C LEU A 12 7.87 -18.30 2.65
N ARG A 13 8.12 -17.34 3.52
CA ARG A 13 8.52 -17.60 4.90
C ARG A 13 7.70 -16.75 5.85
N PHE A 14 7.36 -17.30 7.01
CA PHE A 14 6.64 -16.60 8.05
C PHE A 14 7.54 -16.32 9.24
N ILE A 15 7.38 -15.14 9.82
CA ILE A 15 7.97 -14.77 11.11
C ILE A 15 6.85 -14.31 12.05
N ASP A 16 7.15 -14.20 13.33
CA ASP A 16 6.21 -13.72 14.33
C ASP A 16 6.99 -12.84 15.31
N ASN A 17 7.13 -11.55 14.96
CA ASN A 17 7.98 -10.63 15.69
C ASN A 17 7.41 -9.20 15.61
N LYS A 18 6.93 -8.69 16.74
CA LYS A 18 6.36 -7.34 16.80
C LYS A 18 7.35 -6.21 16.45
N LYS A 19 8.64 -6.48 16.46
CA LYS A 19 9.68 -5.49 16.17
C LYS A 19 10.00 -5.38 14.68
N GLU A 20 9.56 -6.37 13.89
CA GLU A 20 9.72 -6.37 12.44
C GLU A 20 8.51 -5.75 11.76
N GLY A 21 8.66 -5.34 10.49
CA GLY A 21 7.54 -4.84 9.69
C GLY A 21 6.54 -5.93 9.31
N ILE A 22 5.44 -5.53 8.67
CA ILE A 22 4.35 -6.43 8.28
C ILE A 22 4.81 -7.51 7.31
N ALA A 23 5.62 -7.13 6.33
CA ALA A 23 6.17 -8.02 5.33
C ALA A 23 7.43 -7.42 4.73
N LYS A 24 8.22 -8.26 4.09
CA LYS A 24 9.37 -7.82 3.31
C LYS A 24 9.63 -8.80 2.17
N SER A 25 10.29 -8.32 1.14
CA SER A 25 10.71 -9.13 0.00
C SER A 25 12.22 -9.12 -0.15
N MET A 26 12.76 -10.27 -0.55
CA MET A 26 14.18 -10.42 -0.82
C MET A 26 14.37 -10.46 -2.33
N ARG A 27 14.86 -9.37 -2.90
CA ARG A 27 15.00 -9.21 -4.35
C ARG A 27 15.91 -10.25 -4.99
N SER A 28 16.98 -10.62 -4.29
CA SER A 28 17.97 -11.57 -4.81
C SER A 28 17.43 -12.99 -4.93
N THR A 29 16.49 -13.38 -4.07
CA THR A 29 15.97 -14.74 -3.99
C THR A 29 14.52 -14.88 -4.42
N GLY A 30 13.78 -13.78 -4.51
CA GLY A 30 12.35 -13.79 -4.72
C GLY A 30 11.55 -14.25 -3.51
N GLU A 31 12.16 -14.23 -2.32
CA GLU A 31 11.47 -14.65 -1.10
C GLU A 31 10.54 -13.54 -0.60
N LEU A 32 9.33 -13.95 -0.24
CA LEU A 32 8.39 -13.12 0.52
C LEU A 32 8.40 -13.56 1.98
N VAL A 33 8.60 -12.61 2.89
CA VAL A 33 8.53 -12.84 4.33
C VAL A 33 7.28 -12.14 4.86
N ILE A 34 6.41 -12.87 5.51
CA ILE A 34 5.18 -12.36 6.12
C ILE A 34 5.32 -12.44 7.64
N ASN A 35 5.02 -11.33 8.30
CA ASN A 35 5.01 -11.26 9.75
C ASN A 35 3.61 -11.57 10.28
N LYS A 36 3.42 -12.75 10.82
CA LYS A 36 2.14 -13.19 11.37
C LYS A 36 1.60 -12.29 12.47
N TYR A 37 2.50 -11.65 13.22
CA TYR A 37 2.10 -10.78 14.33
C TYR A 37 1.13 -9.69 13.87
N TYR A 38 1.36 -9.10 12.70
CA TYR A 38 0.50 -8.06 12.14
C TYR A 38 -0.50 -8.61 11.13
N TRP A 39 -0.10 -9.62 10.35
CA TRP A 39 -0.84 -10.10 9.21
C TRP A 39 -2.24 -10.59 9.53
N LYS A 40 -2.38 -11.33 10.63
CA LYS A 40 -3.66 -11.94 11.03
C LYS A 40 -4.77 -10.93 11.27
N ASN A 41 -4.42 -9.68 11.59
CA ASN A 41 -5.39 -8.62 11.89
C ASN A 41 -5.67 -7.71 10.69
N LEU A 42 -5.01 -7.92 9.56
CA LEU A 42 -5.22 -7.12 8.37
C LEU A 42 -6.50 -7.56 7.66
N LYS A 43 -7.20 -6.58 7.09
CA LYS A 43 -8.27 -6.86 6.13
C LYS A 43 -7.71 -7.53 4.89
N GLU A 44 -8.52 -8.35 4.21
CA GLU A 44 -8.11 -9.04 2.98
C GLU A 44 -7.62 -8.06 1.91
N GLU A 45 -8.30 -6.92 1.75
CA GLU A 45 -7.90 -5.86 0.83
C GLU A 45 -6.51 -5.33 1.15
N HIS A 46 -6.22 -5.12 2.45
CA HIS A 46 -4.92 -4.64 2.90
C HIS A 46 -3.83 -5.71 2.69
N LYS A 47 -4.14 -6.97 2.92
CA LYS A 47 -3.23 -8.07 2.61
C LYS A 47 -2.85 -8.08 1.14
N PHE A 48 -3.82 -7.90 0.26
CA PHE A 48 -3.56 -7.84 -1.18
C PHE A 48 -2.62 -6.69 -1.52
N TYR A 49 -2.85 -5.50 -0.95
CA TYR A 49 -1.99 -4.34 -1.19
C TYR A 49 -0.55 -4.61 -0.73
N VAL A 50 -0.39 -5.20 0.46
CA VAL A 50 0.93 -5.55 1.01
C VAL A 50 1.67 -6.50 0.06
N LEU A 51 1.00 -7.53 -0.41
CA LEU A 51 1.59 -8.50 -1.34
C LEU A 51 1.98 -7.83 -2.66
N ALA A 52 1.12 -6.98 -3.21
CA ALA A 52 1.39 -6.25 -4.44
C ALA A 52 2.57 -5.27 -4.28
N HIS A 53 2.69 -4.63 -3.12
CA HIS A 53 3.82 -3.75 -2.82
C HIS A 53 5.13 -4.53 -2.80
N GLU A 54 5.17 -5.65 -2.08
CA GLU A 54 6.36 -6.49 -2.02
C GLU A 54 6.69 -7.11 -3.38
N GLU A 55 5.68 -7.47 -4.16
CA GLU A 55 5.88 -7.91 -5.54
C GLU A 55 6.56 -6.84 -6.38
N GLY A 56 6.18 -5.58 -6.19
CA GLY A 56 6.79 -4.46 -6.91
C GLY A 56 8.30 -4.38 -6.69
N HIS A 57 8.77 -4.60 -5.48
CA HIS A 57 10.20 -4.64 -5.19
C HIS A 57 10.91 -5.74 -5.99
N ILE A 58 10.32 -6.92 -6.07
CA ILE A 58 10.91 -8.05 -6.79
C ILE A 58 10.82 -7.84 -8.30
N LEU A 59 9.64 -7.49 -8.81
CA LEU A 59 9.38 -7.35 -10.24
C LEU A 59 10.30 -6.31 -10.90
N TYR A 60 10.46 -5.17 -10.24
CA TYR A 60 11.29 -4.07 -10.77
C TYR A 60 12.70 -4.07 -10.22
N ASN A 61 13.03 -5.06 -9.40
CA ASN A 61 14.34 -5.17 -8.75
C ASN A 61 14.78 -3.83 -8.14
N THR A 62 13.94 -3.27 -7.29
CA THR A 62 14.12 -1.93 -6.75
C THR A 62 13.89 -1.88 -5.24
N MET A 63 14.62 -1.00 -4.56
CA MET A 63 14.35 -0.60 -3.19
C MET A 63 13.48 0.66 -3.11
N ASP A 64 13.11 1.23 -4.26
CA ASP A 64 12.32 2.45 -4.32
C ASP A 64 10.88 2.16 -3.88
N GLU A 65 10.53 2.67 -2.72
CA GLU A 65 9.19 2.52 -2.15
C GLU A 65 8.10 3.15 -3.03
N LEU A 66 8.42 4.23 -3.73
CA LEU A 66 7.45 4.88 -4.61
C LEU A 66 7.10 4.02 -5.82
N LYS A 67 8.08 3.30 -6.37
CA LYS A 67 7.82 2.35 -7.46
C LYS A 67 7.00 1.16 -6.98
N ALA A 68 7.31 0.63 -5.81
CA ALA A 68 6.54 -0.45 -5.22
C ALA A 68 5.11 -0.02 -4.90
N ASP A 69 4.92 1.18 -4.36
CA ASP A 69 3.61 1.75 -4.09
C ASP A 69 2.79 1.94 -5.37
N ALA A 70 3.42 2.44 -6.44
CA ALA A 70 2.76 2.64 -7.72
C ALA A 70 2.28 1.31 -8.32
N HIS A 71 3.11 0.28 -8.26
CA HIS A 71 2.75 -1.07 -8.70
C HIS A 71 1.59 -1.63 -7.87
N ALA A 72 1.68 -1.54 -6.56
CA ALA A 72 0.63 -2.00 -5.66
C ALA A 72 -0.71 -1.30 -5.93
N SER A 73 -0.66 0.01 -6.13
CA SER A 73 -1.85 0.82 -6.40
C SER A 73 -2.54 0.38 -7.70
N GLN A 74 -1.77 0.18 -8.76
CA GLN A 74 -2.32 -0.25 -10.04
C GLN A 74 -2.99 -1.61 -9.92
N ARG A 75 -2.33 -2.59 -9.30
CA ARG A 75 -2.92 -3.91 -9.09
C ARG A 75 -4.16 -3.85 -8.21
N TYR A 76 -4.11 -3.05 -7.15
CA TYR A 76 -5.21 -2.87 -6.22
C TYR A 76 -6.45 -2.33 -6.93
N PHE A 77 -6.29 -1.28 -7.71
CA PHE A 77 -7.41 -0.65 -8.42
C PHE A 77 -7.98 -1.58 -9.49
N LEU A 78 -7.13 -2.27 -10.24
CA LEU A 78 -7.58 -3.21 -11.27
C LEU A 78 -8.31 -4.41 -10.67
N SER A 79 -8.07 -4.73 -9.40
CA SER A 79 -8.76 -5.82 -8.71
C SER A 79 -10.15 -5.45 -8.19
N GLY A 80 -10.57 -4.20 -8.39
CA GLY A 80 -11.92 -3.75 -8.02
C GLY A 80 -12.11 -3.42 -6.55
N PHE A 81 -11.04 -3.30 -5.79
CA PHE A 81 -11.12 -2.89 -4.39
C PHE A 81 -11.52 -1.42 -4.27
N LYS A 82 -12.07 -1.05 -3.13
CA LYS A 82 -12.49 0.32 -2.87
C LYS A 82 -11.28 1.26 -2.86
N LEU A 83 -11.35 2.34 -3.64
CA LEU A 83 -10.26 3.30 -3.75
C LEU A 83 -9.90 3.92 -2.40
N SER A 84 -10.91 4.19 -1.56
CA SER A 84 -10.71 4.77 -0.23
C SER A 84 -9.89 3.85 0.70
N GLU A 85 -9.93 2.55 0.49
CA GLU A 85 -9.18 1.60 1.31
C GLU A 85 -7.69 1.56 0.92
N SER A 86 -7.32 2.04 -0.27
CA SER A 86 -5.92 1.96 -0.73
C SER A 86 -4.96 2.73 0.17
N VAL A 87 -5.38 3.87 0.69
CA VAL A 87 -4.55 4.68 1.59
C VAL A 87 -4.42 4.02 2.96
N LYS A 88 -5.51 3.44 3.44
CA LYS A 88 -5.47 2.67 4.70
C LYS A 88 -4.56 1.46 4.56
N ALA A 89 -4.62 0.78 3.42
CA ALA A 89 -3.75 -0.35 3.12
C ALA A 89 -2.28 0.06 3.12
N LEU A 90 -1.94 1.16 2.46
CA LEU A 90 -0.60 1.72 2.51
C LEU A 90 -0.22 2.10 3.93
N GLY A 91 -1.14 2.68 4.69
CA GLY A 91 -0.92 3.12 6.06
C GLY A 91 -0.46 2.01 7.00
N GLU A 92 -0.80 0.75 6.70
CA GLU A 92 -0.33 -0.40 7.48
C GLU A 92 1.19 -0.56 7.47
N HIS A 93 1.85 -0.04 6.43
CA HIS A 93 3.31 -0.10 6.29
C HIS A 93 4.03 1.13 6.81
N LEU A 94 3.30 2.19 7.16
CA LEU A 94 3.92 3.49 7.37
C LEU A 94 4.32 3.71 8.82
N ASP A 95 5.49 4.31 9.00
CA ASP A 95 5.88 4.93 10.26
C ASP A 95 5.35 6.37 10.25
N ARG A 96 4.43 6.64 11.15
CA ARG A 96 3.76 7.93 11.26
C ARG A 96 4.67 9.11 11.59
N LYS A 97 5.86 8.81 12.10
CA LYS A 97 6.85 9.82 12.45
C LYS A 97 7.76 10.21 11.30
N ASN A 98 7.69 9.48 10.19
CA ASN A 98 8.58 9.68 9.06
C ASN A 98 7.92 10.57 8.00
N PRO A 99 8.47 11.78 7.71
CA PRO A 99 7.90 12.67 6.70
C PRO A 99 7.80 12.06 5.30
N VAL A 100 8.71 11.16 4.95
CA VAL A 100 8.67 10.46 3.66
C VAL A 100 7.42 9.57 3.59
N HIS A 101 7.06 8.93 4.69
CA HIS A 101 5.87 8.10 4.77
C HIS A 101 4.58 8.94 4.64
N ILE A 102 4.57 10.14 5.19
CA ILE A 102 3.46 11.08 5.02
C ILE A 102 3.30 11.43 3.53
N ALA A 103 4.41 11.70 2.85
CA ALA A 103 4.41 11.98 1.41
C ALA A 103 3.92 10.78 0.60
N ARG A 104 4.27 9.56 0.98
CA ARG A 104 3.77 8.34 0.33
C ARG A 104 2.25 8.22 0.44
N ALA A 105 1.69 8.48 1.62
CA ALA A 105 0.24 8.47 1.84
C ALA A 105 -0.45 9.53 0.98
N TRP A 106 0.13 10.72 0.88
CA TRP A 106 -0.37 11.78 0.01
C TRP A 106 -0.44 11.35 -1.46
N LEU A 107 0.65 10.80 -1.98
CA LEU A 107 0.71 10.32 -3.36
C LEU A 107 -0.32 9.21 -3.62
N GLN A 108 -0.56 8.35 -2.64
CA GLN A 108 -1.54 7.29 -2.76
C GLN A 108 -2.95 7.85 -2.95
N TYR A 109 -3.30 8.89 -2.23
CA TYR A 109 -4.59 9.56 -2.42
C TYR A 109 -4.71 10.16 -3.81
N GLN A 110 -3.66 10.82 -4.28
CA GLN A 110 -3.66 11.39 -5.64
C GLN A 110 -3.85 10.31 -6.70
N ARG A 111 -3.19 9.15 -6.55
CA ARG A 111 -3.37 8.03 -7.46
C ARG A 111 -4.81 7.51 -7.46
N ALA A 112 -5.41 7.39 -6.28
CA ALA A 112 -6.79 6.95 -6.16
C ALA A 112 -7.76 7.92 -6.85
N LEU A 113 -7.57 9.21 -6.64
CA LEU A 113 -8.39 10.24 -7.29
C LEU A 113 -8.22 10.21 -8.80
N GLN A 114 -7.01 10.09 -9.28
CA GLN A 114 -6.70 10.05 -10.70
C GLN A 114 -7.33 8.81 -11.36
N TYR A 115 -7.21 7.67 -10.72
CA TYR A 115 -7.80 6.44 -11.23
C TYR A 115 -9.32 6.54 -11.33
N ASP A 116 -9.97 7.04 -10.28
CA ASP A 116 -11.43 7.20 -10.27
C ASP A 116 -11.88 8.13 -11.39
N PHE A 117 -11.21 9.26 -11.55
CA PHE A 117 -11.52 10.21 -12.61
C PHE A 117 -11.34 9.61 -14.02
N GLU A 118 -10.22 8.95 -14.28
CA GLU A 118 -9.90 8.40 -15.59
C GLU A 118 -10.79 7.23 -15.97
N LYS A 119 -11.07 6.33 -15.02
CA LYS A 119 -11.83 5.09 -15.30
C LYS A 119 -13.33 5.32 -15.33
N ASN A 120 -13.83 6.12 -14.43
CA ASN A 120 -15.26 6.30 -14.27
C ASN A 120 -15.79 7.57 -14.97
N ASN A 121 -14.88 8.48 -15.33
CA ASN A 121 -15.22 9.80 -15.86
C ASN A 121 -16.34 10.46 -15.06
N ASN A 122 -16.29 10.30 -13.74
CA ASN A 122 -17.34 10.70 -12.82
C ASN A 122 -16.85 11.86 -11.96
N VAL A 123 -17.14 13.09 -12.42
CA VAL A 123 -16.71 14.31 -11.75
C VAL A 123 -17.25 14.40 -10.31
N LYS A 124 -18.45 13.88 -10.07
CA LYS A 124 -19.08 13.91 -8.75
C LYS A 124 -18.33 12.99 -7.77
N ALA A 125 -17.99 11.78 -8.20
CA ALA A 125 -17.19 10.86 -7.40
C ALA A 125 -15.79 11.41 -7.18
N TYR A 126 -15.20 12.02 -8.20
CA TYR A 126 -13.88 12.68 -8.08
C TYR A 126 -13.90 13.76 -6.99
N ARG A 127 -14.91 14.63 -7.00
CA ARG A 127 -15.01 15.70 -5.98
C ARG A 127 -15.18 15.12 -4.58
N LYS A 128 -15.96 14.06 -4.44
CA LYS A 128 -16.13 13.37 -3.16
C LYS A 128 -14.82 12.79 -2.68
N ASN A 129 -14.10 12.09 -3.56
CA ASN A 129 -12.82 11.49 -3.22
C ASN A 129 -11.75 12.55 -2.95
N TYR A 130 -11.78 13.67 -3.69
CA TYR A 130 -10.92 14.81 -3.44
C TYR A 130 -11.14 15.37 -2.03
N GLY A 131 -12.40 15.55 -1.63
CA GLY A 131 -12.74 16.01 -0.28
C GLY A 131 -12.21 15.06 0.79
N THR A 132 -12.35 13.76 0.58
CA THR A 132 -11.79 12.73 1.47
C THR A 132 -10.27 12.84 1.54
N ALA A 133 -9.61 12.98 0.40
CA ALA A 133 -8.16 13.12 0.33
C ALA A 133 -7.69 14.36 1.08
N VAL A 134 -8.34 15.51 0.87
CA VAL A 134 -8.02 16.76 1.56
C VAL A 134 -8.16 16.56 3.07
N THR A 135 -9.23 15.93 3.53
CA THR A 135 -9.45 15.67 4.95
C THR A 135 -8.33 14.82 5.54
N VAL A 136 -7.93 13.76 4.86
CA VAL A 136 -6.85 12.90 5.36
C VAL A 136 -5.52 13.61 5.34
N ILE A 137 -5.26 14.42 4.32
CA ILE A 137 -4.04 15.21 4.27
C ILE A 137 -3.98 16.18 5.42
N GLN A 138 -5.09 16.84 5.75
CA GLN A 138 -5.16 17.71 6.91
C GLN A 138 -4.90 16.93 8.19
N LYS A 139 -5.48 15.73 8.31
CA LYS A 139 -5.19 14.85 9.45
C LYS A 139 -3.71 14.47 9.51
N LEU A 140 -3.10 14.15 8.37
CA LEU A 140 -1.68 13.83 8.30
C LEU A 140 -0.81 15.03 8.70
N LYS A 141 -1.19 16.24 8.30
CA LYS A 141 -0.49 17.46 8.68
C LYS A 141 -0.67 17.80 10.16
N ASN A 142 -1.86 17.55 10.71
CA ASN A 142 -2.18 17.81 12.11
C ASN A 142 -1.62 16.73 13.04
N TYR A 143 -1.31 15.57 12.52
CA TYR A 143 -0.45 14.64 13.24
C TYR A 143 0.95 15.20 13.20
N ASP A 144 1.24 16.02 14.19
CA ASP A 144 2.63 16.29 14.51
C ASP A 144 3.36 14.95 14.53
N THR A 145 4.60 14.97 14.12
CA THR A 145 5.46 13.78 14.12
C THR A 145 5.50 13.08 15.48
N THR A 146 5.05 13.71 16.54
CA THR A 146 4.95 13.14 17.87
C THR A 146 3.66 12.37 18.13
N ASN A 147 2.60 12.61 17.37
CA ASN A 147 1.27 12.03 17.61
C ASN A 147 0.96 10.80 16.75
N TRP A 148 1.80 10.53 15.83
CA TRP A 148 1.64 9.37 14.97
C TRP A 148 2.22 8.13 15.62
#